data_91671af28dbc2fa936a7f45d9fc10c7b
#
_entry.id   91671af28dbc2fa936a7f45d9fc10c7b
#
_cell.length_a   1.000
_cell.length_b   1.000
_cell.length_c   1.000
_cell.angle_alpha   90.00
_cell.angle_beta   90.00
_cell.angle_gamma   90.00
#
_symmetry.space_group_name_H-M   'P 1'
#
loop_
_entity.id
_entity.type
_entity.pdbx_description
1 polymer ?
#
loop_
_entity_poly.entity_id
_entity_poly.type
_entity_poly.pdbx_seq_one_letter_code
_entity_poly.pdbx_strand_id
1 'polypeptide(L)'
;MTPHHPGRAKDVTLLAQDGKDRVVACIDIDSLAQYERDAKEGRADALYNLGLAYSTGQGVGVDMVAAHKWFNLAAVRGVEAAKSWRNQLAGEMSSGQIAEAQKLAREWLNIFKN
;
A
#
# COMPACT_ATOMS: atom_id res chain seq x y z
N MET A 1 17.59 -26.05 17.52
CA MET A 1 17.46 -25.68 17.43
C MET A 1 17.34 -25.26 16.80
N THR A 2 17.10 -25.10 16.72
CA THR A 2 16.93 -24.61 16.27
C THR A 2 16.72 -24.36 15.62
N PRO A 3 16.77 -24.39 15.51
CA PRO A 3 16.52 -24.03 14.94
C PRO A 3 16.10 -23.64 14.33
N HIS A 4 16.01 -23.66 14.26
CA HIS A 4 15.72 -23.16 13.94
C HIS A 4 15.54 -22.66 13.27
N HIS A 5 15.57 -22.63 12.97
CA HIS A 5 15.48 -22.02 12.51
C HIS A 5 15.50 -21.49 11.81
N PRO A 6 15.70 -21.73 11.33
CA PRO A 6 15.83 -21.17 10.81
C PRO A 6 15.64 -20.60 10.16
N GLY A 7 15.50 -20.62 9.79
CA GLY A 7 15.33 -19.94 9.39
C GLY A 7 14.82 -19.32 8.88
N ARG A 8 14.55 -19.51 8.92
CA ARG A 8 14.02 -18.85 8.83
C ARG A 8 13.85 -17.92 8.42
N ALA A 9 14.00 -18.03 8.08
CA ALA A 9 13.90 -17.08 7.94
C ALA A 9 13.37 -16.40 8.02
N LYS A 10 13.06 -16.46 8.14
CA LYS A 10 12.52 -15.72 8.37
C LYS A 10 12.59 -15.02 8.78
N ASP A 11 13.01 -15.34 9.11
CA ASP A 11 13.14 -14.63 9.76
C ASP A 11 13.23 -13.55 9.68
N VAL A 12 13.17 -13.44 9.12
CA VAL A 12 13.18 -12.32 8.87
C VAL A 12 12.29 -11.60 9.47
N THR A 13 11.40 -11.91 9.46
CA THR A 13 10.46 -11.27 9.98
C THR A 13 10.53 -11.03 11.29
N LEU A 14 11.13 -11.55 11.79
CA LEU A 14 11.16 -11.38 12.95
C LEU A 14 11.50 -10.23 13.37
N LEU A 15 12.01 -9.76 12.85
CA LEU A 15 12.45 -8.72 13.23
C LEU A 15 11.50 -7.83 13.41
N ALA A 16 10.59 -8.06 13.07
CA ALA A 16 9.62 -7.29 13.07
C ALA A 16 9.17 -6.93 14.24
N GLN A 17 9.72 -6.96 15.13
CA GLN A 17 9.29 -6.63 16.20
C GLN A 17 8.65 -5.43 16.28
N ASP A 18 8.99 -4.48 15.64
CA ASP A 18 8.26 -3.34 15.70
C ASP A 18 7.33 -3.36 14.64
N GLY A 19 7.07 -4.38 14.08
CA GLY A 19 6.05 -4.58 13.23
C GLY A 19 5.74 -3.61 12.19
N LYS A 20 5.48 -2.42 12.45
CA LYS A 20 5.07 -1.56 11.40
C LYS A 20 6.11 -1.30 10.38
N ASP A 21 7.32 -1.21 10.76
CA ASP A 21 8.35 -0.94 9.78
C ASP A 21 8.55 -2.11 8.89
N ARG A 22 8.35 -3.30 9.46
CA ARG A 22 8.62 -4.36 8.68
C ARG A 22 7.66 -4.68 7.70
N VAL A 23 6.46 -4.34 7.83
CA VAL A 23 5.48 -4.60 6.82
C VAL A 23 5.95 -4.00 5.51
N VAL A 24 6.44 -2.77 5.56
CA VAL A 24 6.91 -2.12 4.35
C VAL A 24 8.11 -2.84 3.76
N ALA A 25 9.01 -3.27 4.61
CA ALA A 25 10.25 -3.87 4.13
C ALA A 25 10.02 -5.23 3.47
N CYS A 26 8.91 -5.88 3.74
CA CYS A 26 8.69 -7.22 3.26
C CYS A 26 7.78 -7.34 2.06
N ILE A 27 7.38 -6.23 1.45
CA ILE A 27 6.51 -6.29 0.28
C ILE A 27 7.31 -6.74 -0.93
N ASP A 28 6.83 -7.76 -1.62
CA ASP A 28 7.47 -8.25 -2.83
C ASP A 28 6.39 -8.45 -3.89
N ILE A 29 6.77 -9.00 -5.04
CA ILE A 29 5.84 -9.14 -6.16
C ILE A 29 4.66 -10.03 -5.82
N ASP A 30 4.91 -11.12 -5.11
CA ASP A 30 3.82 -12.03 -4.74
C ASP A 30 2.88 -11.38 -3.76
N SER A 31 3.42 -10.65 -2.79
CA SER A 31 2.61 -9.94 -1.83
C SER A 31 1.80 -8.84 -2.51
N LEU A 32 2.41 -8.17 -3.48
CA LEU A 32 1.72 -7.12 -4.20
C LEU A 32 0.51 -7.67 -4.95
N ALA A 33 0.66 -8.82 -5.61
CA ALA A 33 -0.45 -9.45 -6.30
C ALA A 33 -1.58 -9.82 -5.34
N GLN A 34 -1.23 -10.27 -4.15
CA GLN A 34 -2.23 -10.60 -3.15
C GLN A 34 -2.95 -9.34 -2.68
N TYR A 35 -2.21 -8.25 -2.47
CA TYR A 35 -2.83 -6.99 -2.08
C TYR A 35 -3.80 -6.50 -3.15
N GLU A 36 -3.46 -6.68 -4.42
CA GLU A 36 -4.35 -6.27 -5.50
C GLU A 36 -5.64 -7.07 -5.49
N ARG A 37 -5.56 -8.37 -5.25
CA ARG A 37 -6.74 -9.20 -5.15
C ARG A 37 -7.62 -8.78 -3.97
N ASP A 38 -6.99 -8.57 -2.82
CA ASP A 38 -7.72 -8.18 -1.62
C ASP A 38 -8.33 -6.79 -1.77
N ALA A 39 -7.65 -5.90 -2.49
CA ALA A 39 -8.16 -4.56 -2.73
C ALA A 39 -9.45 -4.59 -3.53
N LYS A 40 -9.54 -5.50 -4.50
CA LYS A 40 -10.75 -5.64 -5.30
C LYS A 40 -11.94 -6.05 -4.44
N GLU A 41 -11.68 -6.69 -3.31
CA GLU A 41 -12.72 -7.07 -2.37
C GLU A 41 -12.97 -5.98 -1.33
N GLY A 42 -12.33 -4.82 -1.48
CA GLY A 42 -12.56 -3.70 -0.61
C GLY A 42 -11.84 -3.74 0.71
N ARG A 43 -10.79 -4.56 0.84
CA ARG A 43 -10.07 -4.67 2.10
C ARG A 43 -9.20 -3.44 2.32
N ALA A 44 -9.46 -2.73 3.39
CA ALA A 44 -8.80 -1.46 3.67
C ALA A 44 -7.30 -1.61 3.85
N ASP A 45 -6.88 -2.67 4.52
CA ASP A 45 -5.45 -2.89 4.74
C ASP A 45 -4.71 -3.15 3.43
N ALA A 46 -5.35 -3.82 2.48
CA ALA A 46 -4.73 -4.06 1.17
C ALA A 46 -4.57 -2.76 0.40
N LEU A 47 -5.59 -1.91 0.44
CA LEU A 47 -5.50 -0.60 -0.21
C LEU A 47 -4.37 0.23 0.37
N TYR A 48 -4.23 0.21 1.69
CA TYR A 48 -3.16 0.93 2.36
C TYR A 48 -1.80 0.39 1.97
N ASN A 49 -1.66 -0.95 1.95
CA ASN A 49 -0.40 -1.58 1.61
C ASN A 49 0.01 -1.30 0.16
N LEU A 50 -0.97 -1.22 -0.74
CA LEU A 50 -0.66 -0.83 -2.12
C LEU A 50 -0.13 0.59 -2.19
N GLY A 51 -0.72 1.49 -1.40
CA GLY A 51 -0.21 2.85 -1.33
C GLY A 51 1.23 2.90 -0.87
N LEU A 52 1.55 2.12 0.17
CA LEU A 52 2.92 2.04 0.66
C LEU A 52 3.86 1.47 -0.40
N ALA A 53 3.43 0.42 -1.10
CA ALA A 53 4.27 -0.21 -2.10
C ALA A 53 4.64 0.77 -3.21
N TYR A 54 3.67 1.50 -3.72
CA TYR A 54 3.93 2.43 -4.82
C TYR A 54 4.68 3.69 -4.37
N SER A 55 4.50 4.10 -3.12
CA SER A 55 5.21 5.28 -2.63
C SER A 55 6.67 4.99 -2.31
N THR A 56 6.99 3.75 -1.96
CA THR A 56 8.35 3.38 -1.57
C THR A 56 9.07 2.54 -2.63
N GLY A 57 8.35 2.06 -3.63
CA GLY A 57 8.98 1.22 -4.66
C GLY A 57 9.18 -0.22 -4.23
N GLN A 58 8.36 -0.73 -3.33
CA GLN A 58 8.49 -2.11 -2.86
C GLN A 58 7.75 -3.06 -3.79
N GLY A 59 8.48 -3.81 -4.57
CA GLY A 59 7.89 -4.76 -5.51
C GLY A 59 7.42 -4.15 -6.82
N VAL A 60 7.43 -2.82 -6.92
CA VAL A 60 7.05 -2.08 -8.14
C VAL A 60 7.88 -0.81 -8.15
N GLY A 61 7.94 -0.16 -9.28
CA GLY A 61 8.57 1.15 -9.35
C GLY A 61 7.75 2.19 -8.59
N VAL A 62 8.42 3.21 -8.08
CA VAL A 62 7.73 4.30 -7.40
C VAL A 62 6.78 4.99 -8.37
N ASP A 63 5.54 5.20 -7.94
CA ASP A 63 4.54 5.88 -8.75
C ASP A 63 3.65 6.67 -7.80
N MET A 64 3.88 7.96 -7.75
CA MET A 64 3.18 8.83 -6.79
C MET A 64 1.69 8.95 -7.10
N VAL A 65 1.31 8.92 -8.38
CA VAL A 65 -0.10 8.97 -8.75
C VAL A 65 -0.81 7.71 -8.27
N ALA A 66 -0.20 6.55 -8.51
CA ALA A 66 -0.78 5.30 -8.04
C ALA A 66 -0.84 5.27 -6.51
N ALA A 67 0.21 5.72 -5.84
CA ALA A 67 0.23 5.72 -4.38
C ALA A 67 -0.88 6.62 -3.82
N HIS A 68 -1.05 7.79 -4.39
CA HIS A 68 -2.10 8.71 -3.95
C HIS A 68 -3.48 8.07 -4.14
N LYS A 69 -3.69 7.44 -5.29
CA LYS A 69 -4.93 6.74 -5.56
C LYS A 69 -5.24 5.70 -4.48
N TRP A 70 -4.26 4.83 -4.19
CA TRP A 70 -4.48 3.76 -3.22
C TRP A 70 -4.69 4.29 -1.81
N PHE A 71 -3.92 5.31 -1.42
CA PHE A 71 -4.12 5.92 -0.10
C PHE A 71 -5.48 6.61 -0.03
N ASN A 72 -5.92 7.23 -1.12
CA ASN A 72 -7.23 7.86 -1.12
C ASN A 72 -8.33 6.82 -0.92
N LEU A 73 -8.21 5.68 -1.60
CA LEU A 73 -9.19 4.61 -1.43
C LEU A 73 -9.17 4.03 -0.02
N ALA A 74 -7.98 3.88 0.56
CA ALA A 74 -7.87 3.41 1.94
C ALA A 74 -8.49 4.42 2.91
N ALA A 75 -8.30 5.70 2.66
CA ALA A 75 -8.87 6.74 3.51
C ALA A 75 -10.39 6.72 3.46
N VAL A 76 -10.97 6.47 2.28
CA VAL A 76 -12.40 6.33 2.14
C VAL A 76 -12.92 5.18 3.00
N ARG A 77 -12.11 4.14 3.18
CA ARG A 77 -12.48 3.01 4.01
C ARG A 77 -12.15 3.22 5.50
N GLY A 78 -11.70 4.40 5.87
CA GLY A 78 -11.49 4.74 7.28
C GLY A 78 -10.08 4.60 7.80
N VAL A 79 -9.09 4.40 6.94
CA VAL A 79 -7.71 4.27 7.38
C VAL A 79 -7.12 5.68 7.56
N GLU A 80 -7.01 6.11 8.80
CA GLU A 80 -6.55 7.47 9.08
C GLU A 80 -5.11 7.71 8.63
N ALA A 81 -4.25 6.72 8.80
CA ALA A 81 -2.87 6.86 8.36
C ALA A 81 -2.78 7.11 6.86
N ALA A 82 -3.70 6.54 6.08
CA ALA A 82 -3.72 6.75 4.64
C ALA A 82 -4.01 8.20 4.29
N LYS A 83 -4.83 8.86 5.08
CA LYS A 83 -5.15 10.26 4.86
C LYS A 83 -3.90 11.12 5.02
N SER A 84 -3.13 10.84 6.05
CA SER A 84 -1.88 11.56 6.29
C SER A 84 -0.88 11.35 5.16
N TRP A 85 -0.71 10.09 4.74
CA TRP A 85 0.19 9.79 3.64
C TRP A 85 -0.24 10.45 2.34
N ARG A 86 -1.54 10.39 2.05
CA ARG A 86 -2.06 11.03 0.85
C ARG A 86 -1.78 12.52 0.83
N ASN A 87 -1.99 13.18 1.97
CA ASN A 87 -1.76 14.61 2.04
C ASN A 87 -0.28 14.95 1.89
N GLN A 88 0.59 14.12 2.45
CA GLN A 88 2.01 14.32 2.33
C GLN A 88 2.47 14.16 0.88
N LEU A 89 1.97 13.15 0.18
CA LEU A 89 2.29 12.96 -1.22
C LEU A 89 1.79 14.13 -2.07
N ALA A 90 0.60 14.61 -1.76
CA ALA A 90 0.02 15.71 -2.53
C ALA A 90 0.90 16.95 -2.48
N GLY A 91 1.62 17.14 -1.38
CA GLY A 91 2.54 18.26 -1.26
C GLY A 91 3.70 18.18 -2.24
N GLU A 92 3.97 17.00 -2.77
CA GLU A 92 5.07 16.80 -3.72
C GLU A 92 4.57 16.57 -5.15
N MET A 93 3.27 16.62 -5.37
CA MET A 93 2.68 16.32 -6.67
C MET A 93 2.14 17.58 -7.30
N SER A 94 2.09 17.61 -8.63
CA SER A 94 1.46 18.70 -9.34
C SER A 94 -0.05 18.57 -9.22
N SER A 95 -0.76 19.68 -9.47
CA SER A 95 -2.21 19.64 -9.42
C SER A 95 -2.78 18.66 -10.47
N GLY A 96 -2.10 18.55 -11.62
CA GLY A 96 -2.52 17.57 -12.63
C GLY A 96 -2.36 16.15 -12.17
N GLN A 97 -1.27 15.85 -11.47
CA GLN A 97 -1.08 14.52 -10.93
C GLN A 97 -2.11 14.17 -9.86
N ILE A 98 -2.43 15.14 -9.01
CA ILE A 98 -3.44 14.93 -7.98
C ILE A 98 -4.80 14.68 -8.63
N ALA A 99 -5.15 15.47 -9.67
CA ALA A 99 -6.41 15.27 -10.36
C ALA A 99 -6.48 13.89 -11.00
N GLU A 100 -5.37 13.44 -11.59
CA GLU A 100 -5.32 12.13 -12.20
C GLU A 100 -5.53 11.03 -11.16
N ALA A 101 -4.87 11.15 -10.00
CA ALA A 101 -5.01 10.16 -8.94
C ALA A 101 -6.46 10.12 -8.44
N GLN A 102 -7.09 11.26 -8.29
CA GLN A 102 -8.47 11.32 -7.86
C GLN A 102 -9.41 10.69 -8.88
N LYS A 103 -9.15 10.92 -10.16
CA LYS A 103 -9.95 10.33 -11.21
C LYS A 103 -9.83 8.81 -11.17
N LEU A 104 -8.60 8.31 -11.06
CA LEU A 104 -8.38 6.87 -11.00
C LEU A 104 -9.06 6.23 -9.79
N ALA A 105 -9.07 6.92 -8.66
CA ALA A 105 -9.74 6.42 -7.47
C ALA A 105 -11.24 6.33 -7.69
N ARG A 106 -11.82 7.35 -8.33
CA ARG A 106 -13.25 7.31 -8.61
C ARG A 106 -13.61 6.19 -9.57
N GLU A 107 -12.76 5.96 -10.57
CA GLU A 107 -12.99 4.89 -11.54
C GLU A 107 -12.92 3.53 -10.85
N TRP A 108 -11.97 3.37 -9.95
CA TRP A 108 -11.85 2.14 -9.18
C TRP A 108 -13.13 1.89 -8.37
N LEU A 109 -13.63 2.91 -7.68
CA LEU A 109 -14.83 2.77 -6.88
C LEU A 109 -16.04 2.40 -7.72
N ASN A 110 -16.10 2.89 -8.96
CA ASN A 110 -17.20 2.52 -9.84
C ASN A 110 -17.12 1.08 -10.29
N ILE A 111 -15.92 0.56 -10.49
CA ILE A 111 -15.73 -0.81 -10.96
C ILE A 111 -15.90 -1.81 -9.82
N PHE A 112 -15.34 -1.50 -8.66
CA PHE A 112 -15.31 -2.44 -7.54
C PHE A 112 -16.16 -1.96 -6.38
N LYS A 113 -17.40 -1.64 -6.67
CA LYS A 113 -18.31 -1.25 -5.59
C LYS A 113 -18.63 -2.45 -4.73
N ASN A 114 -18.68 -2.25 -3.46
CA ASN A 114 -19.05 -3.32 -2.52
C ASN A 114 -20.20 -2.92 -1.64
#